data_1abafde0efd6dded1b898eb90e0125df
#
_entry.id   1abafde0efd6dded1b898eb90e0125df
#
_cell.length_a   1.000
_cell.length_b   1.000
_cell.length_c   1.000
_cell.angle_alpha   90.00
_cell.angle_beta   90.00
_cell.angle_gamma   90.00
#
_symmetry.space_group_name_H-M   'P 1'
#
loop_
_entity.id
_entity.type
_entity.pdbx_description
1 polymer ?
#
loop_
_entity_poly.entity_id
_entity_poly.type
_entity_poly.pdbx_seq_one_letter_code
_entity_poly.pdbx_strand_id
1 'polypeptide(L)'
;DDAEVYLAPFVDYRGADGFYSKARVVQVCGKPFASHLARSQNWMVHYLNADMAANPDRRSAEADWMAHFDQDFAQRHAEAFAALHRIFGLDYFGIDCAELPDGRLLIFEVDVAMIVHDMDDETIFPYKKPAMQKLFAGFLQAVTAACR
;
A
#
# COMPACT_ATOMS: atom_id res chain seq x y z
N ASP A 1 -20.61 31.24 -5.28
CA ASP A 1 -20.63 29.86 -4.72
C ASP A 1 -19.48 29.78 -3.73
N ASP A 2 -19.80 29.73 -2.43
CA ASP A 2 -18.84 29.55 -1.35
C ASP A 2 -18.50 28.07 -1.23
N ALA A 3 -17.72 27.51 -2.18
CA ALA A 3 -17.24 26.15 -2.12
C ALA A 3 -16.03 26.07 -1.19
N GLU A 4 -16.11 25.29 -0.14
CA GLU A 4 -14.96 24.92 0.66
C GLU A 4 -14.08 23.92 -0.13
N VAL A 5 -12.78 24.22 -0.20
CA VAL A 5 -11.81 23.37 -0.90
C VAL A 5 -10.60 23.11 -0.01
N TYR A 6 -10.04 21.92 -0.12
CA TYR A 6 -8.76 21.60 0.52
C TYR A 6 -7.62 21.94 -0.43
N LEU A 7 -6.63 22.67 0.07
CA LEU A 7 -5.41 22.98 -0.66
C LEU A 7 -4.24 22.28 0.00
N ALA A 8 -3.53 21.45 -0.77
CA ALA A 8 -2.30 20.82 -0.33
C ALA A 8 -1.19 21.10 -1.35
N PRO A 9 0.08 21.24 -0.93
CA PRO A 9 1.19 21.36 -1.86
C PRO A 9 1.31 20.09 -2.70
N PHE A 10 1.55 20.24 -4.00
CA PHE A 10 1.89 19.13 -4.85
C PHE A 10 3.30 18.62 -4.49
N VAL A 11 3.41 17.31 -4.29
CA VAL A 11 4.69 16.62 -4.10
C VAL A 11 4.91 15.70 -5.30
N ASP A 12 5.97 15.93 -6.06
CA ASP A 12 6.33 15.03 -7.15
C ASP A 12 6.99 13.76 -6.59
N TYR A 13 6.27 12.65 -6.63
CA TYR A 13 6.72 11.32 -6.20
C TYR A 13 7.03 10.40 -7.39
N ARG A 14 7.30 11.00 -8.56
CA ARG A 14 7.63 10.26 -9.77
C ARG A 14 8.96 9.54 -9.59
N GLY A 15 8.96 8.24 -9.84
CA GLY A 15 10.19 7.44 -9.88
C GLY A 15 11.09 7.80 -11.05
N ALA A 16 12.35 7.36 -10.99
CA ALA A 16 13.34 7.55 -12.06
C ALA A 16 12.90 6.92 -13.40
N ASP A 17 12.00 5.95 -13.36
CA ASP A 17 11.39 5.28 -14.51
C ASP A 17 10.23 6.06 -15.15
N GLY A 18 9.90 7.23 -14.61
CA GLY A 18 8.85 8.11 -15.12
C GLY A 18 7.43 7.75 -14.64
N PHE A 19 7.27 6.75 -13.77
CA PHE A 19 5.99 6.36 -13.22
C PHE A 19 5.76 6.91 -11.81
N TYR A 20 4.50 7.19 -11.51
CA TYR A 20 4.00 7.36 -10.15
C TYR A 20 3.54 6.00 -9.62
N SER A 21 4.08 5.61 -8.48
CA SER A 21 3.75 4.33 -7.83
C SER A 21 3.09 4.60 -6.49
N LYS A 22 1.85 4.13 -6.31
CA LYS A 22 1.11 4.25 -5.05
C LYS A 22 0.91 2.86 -4.46
N ALA A 23 1.47 2.65 -3.28
CA ALA A 23 1.35 1.41 -2.52
C ALA A 23 0.21 1.51 -1.51
N ARG A 24 -0.55 0.43 -1.36
CA ARG A 24 -1.39 0.19 -0.20
C ARG A 24 -0.71 -0.81 0.72
N VAL A 25 -0.49 -0.38 1.95
CA VAL A 25 0.09 -1.19 3.02
C VAL A 25 -0.92 -1.27 4.15
N VAL A 26 -1.12 -2.47 4.70
CA VAL A 26 -1.98 -2.66 5.87
C VAL A 26 -1.10 -2.93 7.09
N GLN A 27 -1.31 -2.20 8.16
CA GLN A 27 -0.67 -2.50 9.44
C GLN A 27 -1.61 -3.32 10.33
N VAL A 28 -1.05 -4.39 10.90
CA VAL A 28 -1.71 -5.21 11.91
C VAL A 28 -0.77 -5.33 13.11
N CYS A 29 -1.17 -4.77 14.25
CA CYS A 29 -0.34 -4.73 15.48
C CYS A 29 1.08 -4.22 15.21
N GLY A 30 1.22 -3.16 14.41
CA GLY A 30 2.49 -2.55 14.06
C GLY A 30 3.29 -3.26 12.96
N LYS A 31 2.84 -4.43 12.48
CA LYS A 31 3.49 -5.14 11.38
C LYS A 31 2.87 -4.74 10.04
N PRO A 32 3.66 -4.26 9.06
CA PRO A 32 3.18 -3.92 7.74
C PRO A 32 3.01 -5.15 6.84
N PHE A 33 1.97 -5.12 5.99
CA PHE A 33 1.66 -6.13 4.98
C PHE A 33 1.38 -5.46 3.65
N ALA A 34 1.90 -6.01 2.56
CA ALA A 34 1.57 -5.56 1.21
C ALA A 34 0.11 -5.86 0.87
N SER A 35 -0.61 -4.90 0.32
CA SER A 35 -1.96 -5.09 -0.22
C SER A 35 -1.99 -4.93 -1.73
N HIS A 36 -1.52 -3.82 -2.28
CA HIS A 36 -1.31 -3.65 -3.72
C HIS A 36 -0.35 -2.51 -4.04
N LEU A 37 0.16 -2.48 -5.28
CA LEU A 37 0.94 -1.38 -5.85
C LEU A 37 0.33 -0.96 -7.19
N ALA A 38 -0.27 0.22 -7.26
CA ALA A 38 -0.73 0.80 -8.52
C ALA A 38 0.36 1.66 -9.15
N ARG A 39 0.52 1.55 -10.49
CA ARG A 39 1.50 2.36 -11.25
C ARG A 39 0.84 3.08 -12.41
N SER A 40 1.13 4.37 -12.59
CA SER A 40 0.58 5.21 -13.64
C SER A 40 1.57 6.27 -14.08
N GLN A 41 1.43 6.76 -15.31
CA GLN A 41 2.13 7.97 -15.77
C GLN A 41 1.45 9.26 -15.29
N ASN A 42 0.22 9.16 -14.77
CA ASN A 42 -0.51 10.26 -14.16
C ASN A 42 -0.26 10.30 -12.66
N TRP A 43 -0.08 11.50 -12.09
CA TRP A 43 0.21 11.69 -10.67
C TRP A 43 -0.94 11.27 -9.74
N MET A 44 -2.20 11.36 -10.19
CA MET A 44 -3.36 10.90 -9.43
C MET A 44 -3.58 9.41 -9.69
N VAL A 45 -2.97 8.58 -8.85
CA VAL A 45 -3.01 7.13 -9.00
C VAL A 45 -4.11 6.54 -8.15
N HIS A 46 -5.09 5.90 -8.82
CA HIS A 46 -6.04 4.96 -8.22
C HIS A 46 -5.88 3.60 -8.87
N TYR A 47 -6.02 2.51 -8.12
CA TYR A 47 -5.82 1.17 -8.67
C TYR A 47 -6.73 0.90 -9.87
N LEU A 48 -7.99 1.34 -9.80
CA LEU A 48 -9.00 1.13 -10.85
C LEU A 48 -8.70 1.91 -12.14
N ASN A 49 -7.99 3.04 -12.09
CA ASN A 49 -7.64 3.84 -13.27
C ASN A 49 -6.17 3.67 -13.71
N ALA A 50 -5.44 2.79 -13.04
CA ALA A 50 -4.04 2.51 -13.35
C ALA A 50 -3.87 1.44 -14.44
N ASP A 51 -4.95 0.96 -15.07
CA ASP A 51 -4.93 -0.05 -16.14
C ASP A 51 -4.07 -1.29 -15.81
N MET A 52 -4.06 -1.70 -14.54
CA MET A 52 -3.20 -2.79 -14.07
C MET A 52 -3.50 -4.10 -14.81
N ALA A 53 -4.78 -4.41 -15.04
CA ALA A 53 -5.19 -5.64 -15.74
C ALA A 53 -4.71 -5.68 -17.20
N ALA A 54 -4.69 -4.54 -17.90
CA ALA A 54 -4.31 -4.45 -19.30
C ALA A 54 -2.78 -4.37 -19.52
N ASN A 55 -1.99 -4.04 -18.46
CA ASN A 55 -0.56 -3.77 -18.59
C ASN A 55 0.30 -4.82 -17.87
N PRO A 56 0.90 -5.78 -18.58
CA PRO A 56 1.77 -6.80 -17.99
C PRO A 56 2.98 -6.22 -17.22
N ASP A 57 3.60 -5.16 -17.73
CA ASP A 57 4.78 -4.55 -17.09
C ASP A 57 4.42 -3.92 -15.72
N ARG A 58 3.23 -3.31 -15.61
CA ARG A 58 2.74 -2.77 -14.33
C ARG A 58 2.46 -3.88 -13.33
N ARG A 59 1.86 -5.01 -13.80
CA ARG A 59 1.66 -6.20 -12.97
C ARG A 59 2.96 -6.86 -12.53
N SER A 60 3.95 -6.92 -13.44
CA SER A 60 5.28 -7.46 -13.11
C SER A 60 5.94 -6.63 -11.99
N ALA A 61 5.87 -5.31 -12.07
CA ALA A 61 6.40 -4.43 -11.02
C ALA A 61 5.65 -4.59 -9.69
N GLU A 62 4.32 -4.75 -9.70
CA GLU A 62 3.54 -5.05 -8.50
C GLU A 62 3.91 -6.41 -7.91
N ALA A 63 4.03 -7.44 -8.75
CA ALA A 63 4.41 -8.79 -8.35
C ALA A 63 5.79 -8.83 -7.68
N ASP A 64 6.75 -8.16 -8.29
CA ASP A 64 8.11 -8.04 -7.74
C ASP A 64 8.12 -7.31 -6.39
N TRP A 65 7.43 -6.17 -6.31
CA TRP A 65 7.29 -5.42 -5.06
C TRP A 65 6.63 -6.26 -3.96
N MET A 66 5.55 -7.01 -4.27
CA MET A 66 4.89 -7.88 -3.29
C MET A 66 5.80 -9.03 -2.83
N ALA A 67 6.54 -9.65 -3.77
CA ALA A 67 7.43 -10.75 -3.46
C ALA A 67 8.59 -10.35 -2.53
N HIS A 68 9.10 -9.12 -2.67
CA HIS A 68 10.22 -8.60 -1.90
C HIS A 68 9.81 -7.64 -0.79
N PHE A 69 8.52 -7.45 -0.56
CA PHE A 69 7.99 -6.45 0.36
C PHE A 69 8.63 -6.51 1.76
N ASP A 70 8.71 -7.70 2.35
CA ASP A 70 9.21 -7.86 3.72
C ASP A 70 10.71 -7.57 3.84
N GLN A 71 11.50 -7.97 2.82
CA GLN A 71 12.95 -7.87 2.85
C GLN A 71 13.47 -6.53 2.31
N ASP A 72 12.64 -5.79 1.59
CA ASP A 72 13.01 -4.51 0.99
C ASP A 72 12.13 -3.36 1.51
N PHE A 73 10.94 -3.17 0.98
CA PHE A 73 10.10 -1.99 1.26
C PHE A 73 9.78 -1.85 2.75
N ALA A 74 9.36 -2.94 3.41
CA ALA A 74 9.02 -2.92 4.82
C ALA A 74 10.25 -2.63 5.71
N GLN A 75 11.43 -3.11 5.34
CA GLN A 75 12.67 -2.84 6.07
C GLN A 75 13.16 -1.40 5.87
N ARG A 76 13.17 -0.90 4.64
CA ARG A 76 13.59 0.47 4.34
C ARG A 76 12.73 1.52 5.05
N HIS A 77 11.45 1.21 5.25
CA HIS A 77 10.48 2.11 5.89
C HIS A 77 10.08 1.68 7.31
N ALA A 78 10.84 0.79 7.97
CA ALA A 78 10.49 0.25 9.27
C ALA A 78 10.27 1.33 10.34
N GLU A 79 11.11 2.37 10.37
CA GLU A 79 10.96 3.49 11.30
C GLU A 79 9.69 4.31 11.03
N ALA A 80 9.36 4.54 9.76
CA ALA A 80 8.14 5.25 9.38
C ALA A 80 6.89 4.46 9.79
N PHE A 81 6.85 3.16 9.52
CA PHE A 81 5.75 2.29 9.93
C PHE A 81 5.62 2.22 11.47
N ALA A 82 6.72 2.11 12.19
CA ALA A 82 6.70 2.15 13.65
C ALA A 82 6.22 3.50 14.19
N ALA A 83 6.58 4.62 13.55
CA ALA A 83 6.11 5.94 13.92
C ALA A 83 4.59 6.07 13.70
N LEU A 84 4.07 5.61 12.54
CA LEU A 84 2.64 5.62 12.25
C LEU A 84 1.86 4.80 13.27
N HIS A 85 2.32 3.60 13.60
CA HIS A 85 1.68 2.77 14.62
C HIS A 85 1.60 3.49 15.99
N ARG A 86 2.69 4.16 16.41
CA ARG A 86 2.69 4.93 17.67
C ARG A 86 1.76 6.14 17.62
N ILE A 87 1.71 6.85 16.48
CA ILE A 87 0.89 8.07 16.32
C ILE A 87 -0.59 7.73 16.35
N PHE A 88 -1.01 6.71 15.61
CA PHE A 88 -2.43 6.33 15.53
C PHE A 88 -2.88 5.46 16.70
N GLY A 89 -2.01 4.66 17.31
CA GLY A 89 -2.33 3.79 18.43
C GLY A 89 -3.38 2.74 18.10
N LEU A 90 -3.50 2.33 16.85
CA LEU A 90 -4.48 1.37 16.35
C LEU A 90 -3.80 0.04 16.00
N ASP A 91 -4.48 -1.06 16.33
CA ASP A 91 -4.01 -2.40 15.99
C ASP A 91 -4.22 -2.76 14.51
N TYR A 92 -5.12 -2.05 13.81
CA TYR A 92 -5.41 -2.26 12.39
C TYR A 92 -5.70 -0.95 11.68
N PHE A 93 -5.01 -0.69 10.57
CA PHE A 93 -5.30 0.40 9.63
C PHE A 93 -4.59 0.20 8.29
N GLY A 94 -5.16 0.76 7.24
CA GLY A 94 -4.56 0.83 5.91
C GLY A 94 -3.83 2.16 5.70
N ILE A 95 -2.84 2.13 4.82
CA ILE A 95 -2.01 3.28 4.44
C ILE A 95 -1.90 3.31 2.92
N ASP A 96 -2.34 4.39 2.29
CA ASP A 96 -1.97 4.69 0.91
C ASP A 96 -0.72 5.60 0.93
N CYS A 97 0.36 5.14 0.32
CA CYS A 97 1.66 5.81 0.37
C CYS A 97 2.45 5.68 -0.93
N ALA A 98 3.51 6.47 -1.03
CA ALA A 98 4.52 6.35 -2.08
C ALA A 98 5.93 6.53 -1.49
N GLU A 99 6.93 5.99 -2.16
CA GLU A 99 8.33 6.30 -1.85
C GLU A 99 8.77 7.49 -2.70
N LEU A 100 9.36 8.50 -2.04
CA LEU A 100 9.97 9.64 -2.71
C LEU A 100 11.35 9.28 -3.26
N PRO A 101 11.87 10.02 -4.26
CA PRO A 101 13.22 9.81 -4.79
C PRO A 101 14.35 9.90 -3.75
N ASP A 102 14.11 10.56 -2.62
CA ASP A 102 15.06 10.66 -1.51
C ASP A 102 14.91 9.52 -0.46
N GLY A 103 14.04 8.54 -0.73
CA GLY A 103 13.80 7.38 0.12
C GLY A 103 12.82 7.61 1.27
N ARG A 104 12.23 8.80 1.42
CA ARG A 104 11.18 9.05 2.41
C ARG A 104 9.85 8.47 1.96
N LEU A 105 9.01 8.11 2.94
CA LEU A 105 7.64 7.67 2.70
C LEU A 105 6.70 8.87 2.69
N LEU A 106 6.02 9.08 1.56
CA LEU A 106 4.93 10.04 1.41
C LEU A 106 3.63 9.35 1.75
N ILE A 107 2.90 9.85 2.74
CA ILE A 107 1.59 9.32 3.14
C ILE A 107 0.50 10.15 2.47
N PHE A 108 -0.37 9.50 1.72
CA PHE A 108 -1.55 10.14 1.13
C PHE A 108 -2.75 10.03 2.06
N GLU A 109 -2.96 8.84 2.63
CA GLU A 109 -4.13 8.53 3.42
C GLU A 109 -3.81 7.44 4.45
N VAL A 110 -4.44 7.56 5.63
CA VAL A 110 -4.51 6.50 6.64
C VAL A 110 -5.97 6.30 7.00
N ASP A 111 -6.47 5.08 6.89
CA ASP A 111 -7.89 4.77 7.11
C ASP A 111 -8.06 3.39 7.75
N VAL A 112 -9.03 3.28 8.65
CA VAL A 112 -9.38 2.03 9.35
C VAL A 112 -10.34 1.14 8.55
N ALA A 113 -10.91 1.65 7.45
CA ALA A 113 -11.93 0.99 6.64
C ALA A 113 -11.50 0.75 5.18
N MET A 114 -10.19 0.79 4.88
CA MET A 114 -9.70 0.46 3.54
C MET A 114 -10.10 -0.97 3.16
N ILE A 115 -10.61 -1.11 1.93
CA ILE A 115 -10.98 -2.42 1.40
C ILE A 115 -9.74 -3.28 1.21
N VAL A 116 -9.77 -4.48 1.80
CA VAL A 116 -8.78 -5.55 1.62
C VAL A 116 -9.53 -6.82 1.25
N HIS A 117 -9.18 -7.42 0.11
CA HIS A 117 -9.85 -8.60 -0.42
C HIS A 117 -8.88 -9.49 -1.21
N ASP A 118 -9.26 -10.74 -1.47
CA ASP A 118 -8.55 -11.70 -2.33
C ASP A 118 -9.37 -12.12 -3.57
N MET A 119 -10.25 -11.22 -4.03
CA MET A 119 -11.19 -11.47 -5.14
C MET A 119 -10.62 -11.09 -6.52
N ASP A 120 -9.35 -10.72 -6.61
CA ASP A 120 -8.71 -10.45 -7.89
C ASP A 120 -8.62 -11.73 -8.74
N ASP A 121 -8.80 -11.60 -10.06
CA ASP A 121 -8.71 -12.72 -11.00
C ASP A 121 -7.30 -13.34 -10.97
N GLU A 122 -7.22 -14.58 -10.52
CA GLU A 122 -5.95 -15.31 -10.36
C GLU A 122 -5.25 -15.58 -11.71
N THR A 123 -5.96 -15.54 -12.84
CA THR A 123 -5.35 -15.67 -14.16
C THR A 123 -4.61 -14.42 -14.59
N ILE A 124 -5.04 -13.25 -14.08
CA ILE A 124 -4.45 -11.94 -14.34
C ILE A 124 -3.45 -11.55 -13.25
N PHE A 125 -3.75 -11.84 -11.98
CA PHE A 125 -3.01 -11.45 -10.79
C PHE A 125 -2.63 -12.65 -9.88
N PRO A 126 -1.91 -13.66 -10.40
CA PRO A 126 -1.63 -14.89 -9.63
C PRO A 126 -0.82 -14.67 -8.35
N TYR A 127 -0.08 -13.56 -8.28
CA TYR A 127 0.80 -13.21 -7.16
C TYR A 127 0.06 -12.57 -5.98
N LYS A 128 -1.17 -12.07 -6.15
CA LYS A 128 -1.89 -11.35 -5.10
C LYS A 128 -2.43 -12.26 -4.02
N LYS A 129 -3.01 -13.39 -4.39
CA LYS A 129 -3.66 -14.28 -3.43
C LYS A 129 -2.74 -14.74 -2.29
N PRO A 130 -1.48 -15.16 -2.53
CA PRO A 130 -0.56 -15.49 -1.45
C PRO A 130 -0.28 -14.32 -0.50
N ALA A 131 -0.16 -13.09 -1.03
CA ALA A 131 0.07 -11.91 -0.22
C ALA A 131 -1.15 -11.58 0.66
N MET A 132 -2.37 -11.68 0.12
CA MET A 132 -3.60 -11.48 0.89
C MET A 132 -3.78 -12.55 1.96
N GLN A 133 -3.51 -13.82 1.66
CA GLN A 133 -3.55 -14.90 2.66
C GLN A 133 -2.59 -14.66 3.82
N LYS A 134 -1.39 -14.12 3.54
CA LYS A 134 -0.42 -13.74 4.56
C LYS A 134 -0.95 -12.62 5.46
N LEU A 135 -1.58 -11.58 4.87
CA LEU A 135 -2.21 -10.50 5.61
C LEU A 135 -3.36 -11.03 6.49
N PHE A 136 -4.25 -11.85 5.93
CA PHE A 136 -5.38 -12.43 6.66
C PHE A 136 -4.92 -13.33 7.82
N ALA A 137 -3.86 -14.10 7.62
CA ALA A 137 -3.26 -14.89 8.70
C ALA A 137 -2.70 -14.00 9.83
N GLY A 138 -2.04 -12.89 9.49
CA GLY A 138 -1.56 -11.90 10.45
C GLY A 138 -2.71 -11.27 11.24
N PHE A 139 -3.79 -10.89 10.56
CA PHE A 139 -4.98 -10.35 11.20
C PHE A 139 -5.65 -11.36 12.14
N LEU A 140 -5.81 -12.61 11.70
CA LEU A 140 -6.38 -13.67 12.52
C LEU A 140 -5.55 -13.94 13.78
N GLN A 141 -4.22 -13.93 13.68
CA GLN A 141 -3.32 -14.05 14.83
C GLN A 141 -3.53 -12.92 15.83
N ALA A 142 -3.63 -11.66 15.36
CA ALA A 142 -3.86 -10.50 16.20
C ALA A 142 -5.18 -10.60 16.97
N VAL A 143 -6.28 -10.92 16.27
CA VAL A 143 -7.61 -11.10 16.91
C VAL A 143 -7.59 -12.23 17.91
N THR A 144 -6.98 -13.36 17.58
CA THR A 144 -6.89 -14.51 18.49
C THR A 144 -6.07 -14.20 19.75
N ALA A 145 -5.02 -13.39 19.62
CA ALA A 145 -4.21 -12.95 20.76
C ALA A 145 -4.97 -11.97 21.66
N ALA A 146 -5.76 -11.07 21.07
CA ALA A 146 -6.58 -10.10 21.83
C ALA A 146 -7.75 -10.73 22.60
N CYS A 147 -8.21 -11.92 22.18
CA CYS A 147 -9.30 -12.66 22.85
C CYS A 147 -8.83 -13.53 24.02
N ARG A 148 -7.55 -13.50 24.39
CA ARG A 148 -6.99 -14.25 25.55
C ARG A 148 -6.73 -13.32 26.72
#